data_b088ec21203b39b05c72a6655bb6fdf0
#
_entry.id   b088ec21203b39b05c72a6655bb6fdf0
#
_cell.length_a   1.000
_cell.length_b   1.000
_cell.length_c   1.000
_cell.angle_alpha   90.00
_cell.angle_beta   90.00
_cell.angle_gamma   90.00
#
_symmetry.space_group_name_H-M   'P 1'
#
loop_
_entity.id
_entity.type
_entity.pdbx_description
1 polymer ?
#
loop_
_entity_poly.entity_id
_entity_poly.type
_entity_poly.pdbx_seq_one_letter_code
_entity_poly.pdbx_strand_id
1 'polypeptide(L)'
;MRLLFRQDMATVMSLFGISEWLLFGLWVLALVWPISYAIRHRTSLALSITVGLLLAYLVQVMGEFAIDREWVGGWLWWDFVLIPNRIDGGAWFHTLFSAGFLHSRYDPTHVLGNILVIALVGVPLEQRLGMRRFAAVYLIGLFGGSIAWFMFNLDSPIPSLGASGAAFGLFGAYLAGWPKDEIPFPLILIRKWPVIYLALFYFGMEVFRAYTTIGLNQASDVAHMAHLGGFVAAYILLPIVAKGGPYALGVEDGGPTNSSSERSRLNQIKSVMIDMSQAVDPWTARKMDIPRNIRDPLRSLLASADEPDTR
;
A
#
# COMPACT_ATOMS: atom_id res chain seq x y z
N MET A 1 -19.55 46.77 -6.63
CA MET A 1 -20.14 46.05 -5.47
C MET A 1 -19.63 44.60 -5.36
N ARG A 2 -19.63 43.74 -6.39
CA ARG A 2 -19.08 42.37 -6.32
C ARG A 2 -17.56 42.29 -6.09
N LEU A 3 -16.76 43.23 -6.61
CA LEU A 3 -15.30 43.27 -6.46
C LEU A 3 -14.87 43.69 -5.04
N LEU A 4 -15.58 44.62 -4.41
CA LEU A 4 -15.32 45.04 -3.02
C LEU A 4 -15.64 43.91 -2.03
N PHE A 5 -16.74 43.16 -2.25
CA PHE A 5 -17.09 42.01 -1.43
C PHE A 5 -16.07 40.84 -1.53
N ARG A 6 -15.41 40.66 -2.70
CA ARG A 6 -14.34 39.67 -2.88
C ARG A 6 -13.06 40.04 -2.13
N GLN A 7 -12.66 41.32 -2.16
CA GLN A 7 -11.50 41.82 -1.41
C GLN A 7 -11.69 41.71 0.10
N ASP A 8 -12.90 42.05 0.60
CA ASP A 8 -13.21 41.93 2.03
C ASP A 8 -13.22 40.45 2.49
N MET A 9 -13.77 39.53 1.71
CA MET A 9 -13.77 38.10 2.04
C MET A 9 -12.34 37.51 2.01
N ALA A 10 -11.51 37.86 1.02
CA ALA A 10 -10.12 37.43 0.97
C ALA A 10 -9.32 37.98 2.18
N THR A 11 -9.58 39.23 2.57
CA THR A 11 -8.95 39.83 3.75
C THR A 11 -9.47 39.23 5.05
N VAL A 12 -10.77 38.93 5.16
CA VAL A 12 -11.36 38.25 6.32
C VAL A 12 -10.84 36.83 6.43
N MET A 13 -10.68 36.09 5.33
CA MET A 13 -10.16 34.75 5.34
C MET A 13 -8.63 34.71 5.51
N SER A 14 -7.87 35.72 5.11
CA SER A 14 -6.47 35.86 5.49
C SER A 14 -6.31 36.16 7.00
N LEU A 15 -7.30 36.76 7.64
CA LEU A 15 -7.37 36.95 9.09
C LEU A 15 -7.74 35.65 9.84
N PHE A 16 -8.52 34.76 9.24
CA PHE A 16 -8.83 33.45 9.80
C PHE A 16 -7.82 32.35 9.37
N GLY A 17 -6.81 32.69 8.54
CA GLY A 17 -5.59 31.92 8.36
C GLY A 17 -5.76 30.45 7.95
N ILE A 18 -6.69 30.12 7.05
CA ILE A 18 -6.55 28.87 6.29
C ILE A 18 -5.45 29.15 5.25
N SER A 19 -4.21 29.13 5.73
CA SER A 19 -3.05 29.23 4.85
C SER A 19 -2.87 27.89 4.11
N GLU A 20 -2.25 27.92 2.93
CA GLU A 20 -1.84 26.71 2.23
C GLU A 20 -1.05 25.76 3.14
N TRP A 21 -0.32 26.29 4.11
CA TRP A 21 0.42 25.52 5.11
C TRP A 21 -0.48 24.75 6.06
N LEU A 22 -1.66 25.26 6.42
CA LEU A 22 -2.64 24.51 7.21
C LEU A 22 -3.23 23.36 6.40
N LEU A 23 -3.59 23.60 5.14
CA LEU A 23 -4.06 22.56 4.22
C LEU A 23 -2.98 21.49 4.00
N PHE A 24 -1.74 21.90 3.80
CA PHE A 24 -0.60 20.99 3.70
C PHE A 24 -0.42 20.19 4.98
N GLY A 25 -0.47 20.84 6.14
CA GLY A 25 -0.38 20.15 7.44
C GLY A 25 -1.51 19.13 7.65
N LEU A 26 -2.74 19.46 7.27
CA LEU A 26 -3.88 18.53 7.32
C LEU A 26 -3.72 17.37 6.35
N TRP A 27 -3.21 17.61 5.14
CA TRP A 27 -2.93 16.58 4.15
C TRP A 27 -1.84 15.61 4.64
N VAL A 28 -0.74 16.14 5.17
CA VAL A 28 0.32 15.33 5.78
C VAL A 28 -0.22 14.53 6.96
N LEU A 29 -1.01 15.15 7.83
CA LEU A 29 -1.63 14.47 8.98
C LEU A 29 -2.56 13.33 8.53
N ALA A 30 -3.36 13.57 7.48
CA ALA A 30 -4.25 12.57 6.90
C ALA A 30 -3.50 11.33 6.41
N LEU A 31 -2.30 11.49 5.85
CA LEU A 31 -1.43 10.39 5.43
C LEU A 31 -0.71 9.73 6.61
N VAL A 32 -0.09 10.53 7.47
CA VAL A 32 0.84 10.04 8.49
C VAL A 32 0.11 9.42 9.68
N TRP A 33 -1.06 9.94 10.05
CA TRP A 33 -1.77 9.45 11.23
C TRP A 33 -2.23 7.98 11.13
N PRO A 34 -2.90 7.52 10.05
CA PRO A 34 -3.24 6.10 9.92
C PRO A 34 -2.02 5.18 9.87
N ILE A 35 -0.95 5.61 9.18
CA ILE A 35 0.31 4.85 9.11
C ILE A 35 0.96 4.73 10.49
N SER A 36 1.01 5.84 11.24
CA SER A 36 1.54 5.86 12.62
C SER A 36 0.72 4.97 13.55
N TYR A 37 -0.60 4.98 13.38
CA TYR A 37 -1.51 4.09 14.10
C TYR A 37 -1.19 2.62 13.80
N ALA A 38 -1.03 2.24 12.53
CA ALA A 38 -0.69 0.88 12.13
C ALA A 38 0.64 0.41 12.76
N ILE A 39 1.66 1.26 12.71
CA ILE A 39 2.98 0.94 13.28
C ILE A 39 2.88 0.74 14.79
N ARG A 40 2.16 1.63 15.50
CA ARG A 40 2.02 1.60 16.97
C ARG A 40 1.19 0.40 17.44
N HIS A 41 0.11 0.08 16.75
CA HIS A 41 -0.86 -0.95 17.13
C HIS A 41 -0.66 -2.27 16.38
N ARG A 42 0.36 -2.37 15.52
CA ARG A 42 0.67 -3.56 14.70
C ARG A 42 -0.52 -4.05 13.88
N THR A 43 -1.32 -3.12 13.35
CA THR A 43 -2.41 -3.40 12.41
C THR A 43 -1.89 -3.39 10.97
N SER A 44 -2.77 -3.65 9.98
CA SER A 44 -2.36 -3.68 8.58
C SER A 44 -1.91 -2.29 8.08
N LEU A 45 -0.68 -2.22 7.57
CA LEU A 45 -0.13 -1.03 6.93
C LEU A 45 -0.81 -0.78 5.59
N ALA A 46 -1.13 -1.83 4.82
CA ALA A 46 -1.85 -1.72 3.56
C ALA A 46 -3.20 -1.01 3.73
N LEU A 47 -4.00 -1.43 4.72
CA LEU A 47 -5.27 -0.75 5.03
C LEU A 47 -5.05 0.68 5.53
N SER A 48 -4.01 0.92 6.31
CA SER A 48 -3.72 2.26 6.81
C SER A 48 -3.27 3.22 5.71
N ILE A 49 -2.50 2.74 4.72
CA ILE A 49 -2.18 3.50 3.50
C ILE A 49 -3.47 3.80 2.73
N THR A 50 -4.37 2.82 2.57
CA THR A 50 -5.68 3.00 1.90
C THR A 50 -6.49 4.12 2.56
N VAL A 51 -6.62 4.08 3.88
CA VAL A 51 -7.33 5.12 4.65
C VAL A 51 -6.61 6.47 4.53
N GLY A 52 -5.29 6.48 4.64
CA GLY A 52 -4.47 7.69 4.51
C GLY A 52 -4.64 8.37 3.15
N LEU A 53 -4.59 7.60 2.06
CA LEU A 53 -4.81 8.12 0.70
C LEU A 53 -6.22 8.68 0.52
N LEU A 54 -7.24 8.01 1.05
CA LEU A 54 -8.62 8.50 0.98
C LEU A 54 -8.79 9.83 1.75
N LEU A 55 -8.28 9.89 2.98
CA LEU A 55 -8.36 11.12 3.80
C LEU A 55 -7.55 12.26 3.16
N ALA A 56 -6.35 11.98 2.66
CA ALA A 56 -5.52 12.96 1.96
C ALA A 56 -6.20 13.47 0.69
N TYR A 57 -6.85 12.59 -0.07
CA TYR A 57 -7.64 12.97 -1.24
C TYR A 57 -8.80 13.90 -0.87
N LEU A 58 -9.52 13.62 0.21
CA LEU A 58 -10.59 14.52 0.67
C LEU A 58 -10.05 15.91 1.04
N VAL A 59 -8.92 15.98 1.75
CA VAL A 59 -8.25 17.26 2.06
C VAL A 59 -7.80 17.97 0.78
N GLN A 60 -7.26 17.23 -0.19
CA GLN A 60 -6.85 17.79 -1.48
C GLN A 60 -8.05 18.38 -2.22
N VAL A 61 -9.15 17.65 -2.36
CA VAL A 61 -10.37 18.13 -3.04
C VAL A 61 -10.94 19.39 -2.35
N MET A 62 -10.97 19.41 -1.02
CA MET A 62 -11.38 20.60 -0.24
C MET A 62 -10.44 21.77 -0.49
N GLY A 63 -9.14 21.53 -0.53
CA GLY A 63 -8.12 22.55 -0.81
C GLY A 63 -8.26 23.11 -2.22
N GLU A 64 -8.43 22.25 -3.22
CA GLU A 64 -8.64 22.68 -4.61
C GLU A 64 -9.96 23.46 -4.79
N PHE A 65 -11.02 23.08 -4.07
CA PHE A 65 -12.25 23.86 -4.01
C PHE A 65 -12.01 25.25 -3.41
N ALA A 66 -11.20 25.36 -2.36
CA ALA A 66 -10.83 26.65 -1.76
C ALA A 66 -9.98 27.52 -2.71
N ILE A 67 -9.09 26.89 -3.49
CA ILE A 67 -8.30 27.55 -4.55
C ILE A 67 -9.22 28.09 -5.65
N ASP A 68 -10.17 27.30 -6.15
CA ASP A 68 -11.13 27.74 -7.17
C ASP A 68 -12.00 28.92 -6.72
N ARG A 69 -12.18 29.09 -5.40
CA ARG A 69 -12.89 30.25 -4.80
C ARG A 69 -11.96 31.38 -4.47
N GLU A 70 -10.67 31.29 -4.80
CA GLU A 70 -9.67 32.32 -4.47
C GLU A 70 -9.49 32.52 -2.95
N TRP A 71 -9.87 31.53 -2.13
CA TRP A 71 -9.72 31.60 -0.68
C TRP A 71 -8.30 31.28 -0.23
N VAL A 72 -7.58 30.51 -1.05
CA VAL A 72 -6.20 30.03 -0.83
C VAL A 72 -5.44 30.17 -2.14
N GLY A 73 -4.12 30.38 -2.09
CA GLY A 73 -3.27 30.42 -3.27
C GLY A 73 -3.19 29.08 -4.01
N GLY A 74 -2.94 29.11 -5.31
CA GLY A 74 -3.03 27.95 -6.21
C GLY A 74 -1.76 27.10 -6.34
N TRP A 75 -0.69 27.39 -5.57
CA TRP A 75 0.61 26.74 -5.79
C TRP A 75 0.73 25.36 -5.12
N LEU A 76 0.03 25.13 -4.01
CA LEU A 76 0.27 24.03 -3.08
C LEU A 76 0.38 22.65 -3.76
N TRP A 77 -0.61 22.26 -4.58
CA TRP A 77 -0.61 20.94 -5.18
C TRP A 77 0.35 20.82 -6.35
N TRP A 78 0.56 21.90 -7.11
CA TRP A 78 1.46 21.95 -8.24
C TRP A 78 2.93 21.76 -7.86
N ASP A 79 3.30 22.06 -6.61
CA ASP A 79 4.65 21.84 -6.10
C ASP A 79 4.92 20.40 -5.68
N PHE A 80 3.87 19.56 -5.63
CA PHE A 80 3.98 18.16 -5.22
C PHE A 80 3.66 17.15 -6.32
N VAL A 81 3.15 17.57 -7.49
CA VAL A 81 2.96 16.70 -8.67
C VAL A 81 4.28 16.53 -9.43
N LEU A 82 4.46 15.35 -10.01
CA LEU A 82 5.63 15.05 -10.84
C LEU A 82 5.43 15.63 -12.25
N ILE A 83 6.14 16.69 -12.58
CA ILE A 83 6.21 17.26 -13.92
C ILE A 83 7.64 17.11 -14.42
N PRO A 84 7.89 16.22 -15.41
CA PRO A 84 9.25 15.84 -15.79
C PRO A 84 10.15 17.03 -16.17
N ASN A 85 9.66 17.95 -17.01
CA ASN A 85 10.46 19.10 -17.46
C ASN A 85 10.74 20.15 -16.36
N ARG A 86 10.21 19.99 -15.15
CA ARG A 86 10.58 20.83 -13.98
C ARG A 86 11.77 20.27 -13.21
N ILE A 87 12.07 18.96 -13.38
CA ILE A 87 13.20 18.34 -12.70
C ILE A 87 14.49 18.73 -13.43
N ASP A 88 15.16 19.74 -12.93
CA ASP A 88 16.41 20.24 -13.46
C ASP A 88 17.41 20.51 -12.32
N GLY A 89 18.66 20.13 -12.52
CA GLY A 89 19.78 20.47 -11.62
C GLY A 89 19.60 20.05 -10.15
N GLY A 90 18.71 19.12 -9.84
CA GLY A 90 18.40 18.66 -8.48
C GLY A 90 17.16 19.31 -7.86
N ALA A 91 16.54 20.28 -8.53
CA ALA A 91 15.26 20.82 -8.11
C ALA A 91 14.11 19.82 -8.36
N TRP A 92 13.06 19.89 -7.55
CA TRP A 92 11.83 19.12 -7.72
C TRP A 92 11.94 17.59 -7.58
N PHE A 93 13.08 17.03 -7.19
CA PHE A 93 13.22 15.57 -6.98
C PHE A 93 12.25 15.00 -5.93
N HIS A 94 11.79 15.81 -4.98
CA HIS A 94 10.78 15.40 -4.01
C HIS A 94 9.47 14.95 -4.67
N THR A 95 9.18 15.42 -5.88
CA THR A 95 7.96 15.06 -6.63
C THR A 95 7.96 13.62 -7.09
N LEU A 96 9.12 12.97 -7.22
CA LEU A 96 9.21 11.52 -7.45
C LEU A 96 8.57 10.72 -6.31
N PHE A 97 8.48 11.30 -5.12
CA PHE A 97 7.83 10.71 -3.95
C PHE A 97 6.43 11.26 -3.72
N SER A 98 6.30 12.59 -3.65
CA SER A 98 5.07 13.26 -3.22
C SER A 98 3.91 13.06 -4.20
N ALA A 99 4.18 12.97 -5.51
CA ALA A 99 3.15 12.75 -6.52
C ALA A 99 2.37 11.45 -6.32
N GLY A 100 2.99 10.44 -5.72
CA GLY A 100 2.33 9.15 -5.39
C GLY A 100 1.21 9.25 -4.36
N PHE A 101 1.03 10.38 -3.70
CA PHE A 101 0.00 10.61 -2.68
C PHE A 101 -1.07 11.61 -3.11
N LEU A 102 -0.94 12.17 -4.31
CA LEU A 102 -1.92 13.08 -4.91
C LEU A 102 -2.78 12.33 -5.93
N HIS A 103 -4.03 12.78 -6.12
CA HIS A 103 -4.94 12.18 -7.10
C HIS A 103 -5.74 13.25 -7.83
N SER A 104 -6.23 12.92 -9.03
CA SER A 104 -7.07 13.83 -9.80
C SER A 104 -8.40 14.08 -9.10
N ARG A 105 -8.75 15.36 -8.88
CA ARG A 105 -10.08 15.74 -8.37
C ARG A 105 -11.21 15.52 -9.37
N TYR A 106 -10.85 15.51 -10.66
CA TYR A 106 -11.82 15.39 -11.74
C TYR A 106 -12.20 13.94 -12.02
N ASP A 107 -11.38 12.99 -11.53
CA ASP A 107 -11.61 11.56 -11.64
C ASP A 107 -11.47 10.84 -10.29
N PRO A 108 -12.53 10.80 -9.48
CA PRO A 108 -12.52 10.04 -8.22
C PRO A 108 -12.25 8.55 -8.41
N THR A 109 -12.51 7.99 -9.60
CA THR A 109 -12.26 6.56 -9.87
C THR A 109 -10.77 6.25 -9.85
N HIS A 110 -9.91 7.26 -10.10
CA HIS A 110 -8.46 7.11 -10.00
C HIS A 110 -8.01 6.78 -8.57
N VAL A 111 -8.45 7.54 -7.56
CA VAL A 111 -8.11 7.21 -6.16
C VAL A 111 -8.80 5.93 -5.72
N LEU A 112 -10.07 5.72 -6.09
CA LEU A 112 -10.82 4.52 -5.72
C LEU A 112 -10.19 3.25 -6.29
N GLY A 113 -9.71 3.27 -7.53
CA GLY A 113 -8.97 2.16 -8.14
C GLY A 113 -7.68 1.85 -7.39
N ASN A 114 -6.90 2.88 -7.04
CA ASN A 114 -5.66 2.70 -6.30
C ASN A 114 -5.90 2.11 -4.90
N ILE A 115 -6.82 2.66 -4.12
CA ILE A 115 -7.12 2.15 -2.77
C ILE A 115 -7.70 0.74 -2.82
N LEU A 116 -8.50 0.41 -3.85
CA LEU A 116 -9.04 -0.94 -4.04
C LEU A 116 -7.90 -1.95 -4.27
N VAL A 117 -6.97 -1.67 -5.17
CA VAL A 117 -5.82 -2.54 -5.43
C VAL A 117 -4.94 -2.65 -4.20
N ILE A 118 -4.60 -1.52 -3.55
CA ILE A 118 -3.75 -1.54 -2.34
C ILE A 118 -4.41 -2.35 -1.23
N ALA A 119 -5.74 -2.26 -1.05
CA ALA A 119 -6.44 -3.07 -0.06
C ALA A 119 -6.46 -4.56 -0.44
N LEU A 120 -6.93 -4.90 -1.64
CA LEU A 120 -7.20 -6.29 -2.01
C LEU A 120 -5.93 -7.09 -2.32
N VAL A 121 -4.91 -6.46 -2.89
CA VAL A 121 -3.62 -7.08 -3.21
C VAL A 121 -2.61 -6.87 -2.08
N GLY A 122 -2.60 -5.66 -1.51
CA GLY A 122 -1.62 -5.29 -0.49
C GLY A 122 -1.81 -6.00 0.83
N VAL A 123 -3.05 -6.17 1.32
CA VAL A 123 -3.28 -6.86 2.60
C VAL A 123 -2.75 -8.29 2.61
N PRO A 124 -3.10 -9.18 1.65
CA PRO A 124 -2.55 -10.52 1.63
C PRO A 124 -1.04 -10.54 1.35
N LEU A 125 -0.53 -9.62 0.53
CA LEU A 125 0.92 -9.50 0.32
C LEU A 125 1.65 -9.04 1.61
N GLU A 126 1.08 -8.12 2.39
CA GLU A 126 1.61 -7.72 3.69
C GLU A 126 1.66 -8.91 4.66
N GLN A 127 0.67 -9.79 4.64
CA GLN A 127 0.67 -11.03 5.44
C GLN A 127 1.85 -11.94 5.07
N ARG A 128 2.19 -12.03 3.78
CA ARG A 128 3.35 -12.80 3.30
C ARG A 128 4.70 -12.17 3.66
N LEU A 129 4.81 -10.85 3.58
CA LEU A 129 6.08 -10.12 3.73
C LEU A 129 6.34 -9.62 5.15
N GLY A 130 5.28 -9.34 5.90
CA GLY A 130 5.32 -8.53 7.10
C GLY A 130 5.44 -7.04 6.77
N MET A 131 5.02 -6.20 7.71
CA MET A 131 4.83 -4.75 7.56
C MET A 131 6.05 -4.03 6.94
N ARG A 132 7.27 -4.29 7.44
CA ARG A 132 8.48 -3.55 6.98
C ARG A 132 8.83 -3.86 5.53
N ARG A 133 8.72 -5.12 5.12
CA ARG A 133 9.03 -5.55 3.74
C ARG A 133 7.94 -5.12 2.79
N PHE A 134 6.68 -5.15 3.24
CA PHE A 134 5.56 -4.59 2.50
C PHE A 134 5.77 -3.09 2.24
N ALA A 135 6.17 -2.30 3.26
CA ALA A 135 6.50 -0.89 3.08
C ALA A 135 7.61 -0.68 2.04
N ALA A 136 8.66 -1.51 2.08
CA ALA A 136 9.74 -1.45 1.09
C ALA A 136 9.23 -1.73 -0.33
N VAL A 137 8.40 -2.77 -0.52
CA VAL A 137 7.78 -3.09 -1.83
C VAL A 137 6.90 -1.94 -2.33
N TYR A 138 6.07 -1.38 -1.45
CA TYR A 138 5.23 -0.22 -1.78
C TYR A 138 6.08 0.96 -2.29
N LEU A 139 7.15 1.30 -1.57
CA LEU A 139 8.05 2.38 -1.96
C LEU A 139 8.82 2.06 -3.24
N ILE A 140 9.29 0.83 -3.44
CA ILE A 140 9.93 0.38 -4.68
C ILE A 140 8.98 0.58 -5.87
N GLY A 141 7.72 0.16 -5.74
CA GLY A 141 6.71 0.35 -6.78
C GLY A 141 6.46 1.83 -7.07
N LEU A 142 6.34 2.66 -6.02
CA LEU A 142 6.13 4.10 -6.12
C LEU A 142 7.31 4.76 -6.86
N PHE A 143 8.55 4.58 -6.38
CA PHE A 143 9.72 5.17 -7.00
C PHE A 143 10.01 4.59 -8.39
N GLY A 144 9.87 3.27 -8.57
CA GLY A 144 10.03 2.63 -9.87
C GLY A 144 9.07 3.21 -10.91
N GLY A 145 7.82 3.45 -10.51
CA GLY A 145 6.84 4.12 -11.36
C GLY A 145 7.21 5.56 -11.68
N SER A 146 7.51 6.36 -10.67
CA SER A 146 7.87 7.77 -10.85
C SER A 146 9.13 7.95 -11.70
N ILE A 147 10.16 7.14 -11.47
CA ILE A 147 11.41 7.16 -12.26
C ILE A 147 11.14 6.75 -13.71
N ALA A 148 10.37 5.69 -13.93
CA ALA A 148 10.03 5.26 -15.28
C ALA A 148 9.26 6.36 -16.03
N TRP A 149 8.24 6.96 -15.41
CA TRP A 149 7.54 8.09 -16.02
C TRP A 149 8.49 9.23 -16.36
N PHE A 150 9.32 9.65 -15.44
CA PHE A 150 10.31 10.70 -15.65
C PHE A 150 11.24 10.37 -16.84
N MET A 151 11.83 9.17 -16.86
CA MET A 151 12.80 8.79 -17.91
C MET A 151 12.20 8.71 -19.31
N PHE A 152 10.93 8.33 -19.42
CA PHE A 152 10.25 8.23 -20.72
C PHE A 152 9.59 9.55 -21.17
N ASN A 153 9.63 10.61 -20.33
CA ASN A 153 8.92 11.85 -20.58
C ASN A 153 9.74 13.11 -20.18
N LEU A 154 11.07 13.08 -20.32
CA LEU A 154 11.98 14.12 -19.80
C LEU A 154 11.56 15.56 -20.09
N ASP A 155 11.13 15.84 -21.33
CA ASP A 155 10.74 17.17 -21.77
C ASP A 155 9.24 17.47 -21.63
N SER A 156 8.48 16.54 -21.05
CA SER A 156 7.02 16.65 -20.98
C SER A 156 6.57 17.64 -19.89
N PRO A 157 5.67 18.56 -20.21
CA PRO A 157 5.00 19.39 -19.21
C PRO A 157 3.81 18.68 -18.55
N ILE A 158 3.50 17.44 -18.96
CA ILE A 158 2.33 16.70 -18.49
C ILE A 158 2.58 16.18 -17.08
N PRO A 159 1.73 16.53 -16.09
CA PRO A 159 1.89 16.05 -14.73
C PRO A 159 1.55 14.56 -14.61
N SER A 160 2.27 13.87 -13.75
CA SER A 160 1.91 12.53 -13.26
C SER A 160 1.64 12.59 -11.77
N LEU A 161 0.62 11.87 -11.33
CA LEU A 161 0.22 11.77 -9.93
C LEU A 161 -0.55 10.47 -9.70
N GLY A 162 -0.58 10.00 -8.46
CA GLY A 162 -1.34 8.83 -8.05
C GLY A 162 -0.48 7.70 -7.48
N ALA A 163 -1.08 6.89 -6.59
CA ALA A 163 -0.45 5.74 -5.97
C ALA A 163 -0.34 4.52 -6.90
N SER A 164 -0.70 4.67 -8.18
CA SER A 164 -0.83 3.56 -9.12
C SER A 164 0.49 2.85 -9.42
N GLY A 165 1.62 3.58 -9.45
CA GLY A 165 2.94 2.96 -9.57
C GLY A 165 3.21 1.97 -8.43
N ALA A 166 2.88 2.33 -7.18
CA ALA A 166 2.94 1.43 -6.04
C ALA A 166 1.93 0.28 -6.17
N ALA A 167 0.68 0.55 -6.55
CA ALA A 167 -0.35 -0.47 -6.72
C ALA A 167 0.05 -1.55 -7.75
N PHE A 168 0.61 -1.14 -8.90
CA PHE A 168 1.18 -2.06 -9.88
C PHE A 168 2.43 -2.76 -9.36
N GLY A 169 3.24 -2.09 -8.55
CA GLY A 169 4.37 -2.69 -7.84
C GLY A 169 3.94 -3.84 -6.91
N LEU A 170 2.80 -3.71 -6.22
CA LEU A 170 2.25 -4.80 -5.40
C LEU A 170 1.89 -6.02 -6.26
N PHE A 171 1.30 -5.85 -7.44
CA PHE A 171 1.05 -6.96 -8.37
C PHE A 171 2.36 -7.60 -8.84
N GLY A 172 3.36 -6.79 -9.23
CA GLY A 172 4.67 -7.30 -9.65
C GLY A 172 5.37 -8.12 -8.58
N ALA A 173 5.40 -7.60 -7.36
CA ALA A 173 5.98 -8.30 -6.22
C ALA A 173 5.21 -9.59 -5.89
N TYR A 174 3.88 -9.54 -5.89
CA TYR A 174 3.09 -10.72 -5.58
C TYR A 174 3.26 -11.82 -6.65
N LEU A 175 3.31 -11.44 -7.93
CA LEU A 175 3.60 -12.36 -9.03
C LEU A 175 4.97 -13.03 -8.86
N ALA A 176 5.99 -12.26 -8.46
CA ALA A 176 7.34 -12.79 -8.26
C ALA A 176 7.43 -13.73 -7.05
N GLY A 177 6.61 -13.49 -6.02
CA GLY A 177 6.69 -14.24 -4.75
C GLY A 177 5.74 -15.41 -4.65
N TRP A 178 4.48 -15.19 -4.93
CA TRP A 178 3.39 -16.17 -4.67
C TRP A 178 2.33 -16.13 -5.77
N PRO A 179 2.68 -16.52 -7.01
CA PRO A 179 1.83 -16.37 -8.19
C PRO A 179 0.53 -17.17 -8.15
N LYS A 180 0.48 -18.26 -7.39
CA LYS A 180 -0.68 -19.13 -7.30
C LYS A 180 -1.59 -18.84 -6.10
N ASP A 181 -1.19 -17.92 -5.21
CA ASP A 181 -2.07 -17.47 -4.15
C ASP A 181 -3.37 -16.94 -4.75
N GLU A 182 -4.49 -17.24 -4.09
CA GLU A 182 -5.79 -16.76 -4.51
C GLU A 182 -6.25 -15.60 -3.64
N ILE A 183 -6.56 -14.48 -4.29
CA ILE A 183 -7.06 -13.27 -3.62
C ILE A 183 -8.46 -12.90 -4.12
N PRO A 184 -9.35 -12.38 -3.25
CA PRO A 184 -10.64 -11.87 -3.68
C PRO A 184 -10.43 -10.62 -4.53
N PHE A 185 -10.89 -10.63 -5.78
CA PHE A 185 -10.73 -9.48 -6.67
C PHE A 185 -11.92 -9.34 -7.63
N PRO A 186 -12.45 -8.12 -7.84
CA PRO A 186 -13.60 -7.88 -8.73
C PRO A 186 -13.16 -7.72 -10.20
N LEU A 187 -12.57 -8.76 -10.80
CA LEU A 187 -12.16 -8.70 -12.21
C LEU A 187 -13.37 -8.77 -13.16
N ILE A 188 -14.17 -9.86 -13.04
CA ILE A 188 -15.43 -10.07 -13.77
C ILE A 188 -16.55 -10.23 -12.76
N LEU A 189 -16.31 -11.08 -11.75
CA LEU A 189 -17.15 -11.31 -10.59
C LEU A 189 -16.27 -11.24 -9.35
N ILE A 190 -16.86 -10.84 -8.22
CA ILE A 190 -16.16 -10.86 -6.93
C ILE A 190 -15.96 -12.30 -6.51
N ARG A 191 -14.80 -12.84 -6.80
CA ARG A 191 -14.37 -14.20 -6.41
C ARG A 191 -12.88 -14.23 -6.16
N LYS A 192 -12.38 -15.34 -5.66
CA LYS A 192 -10.93 -15.57 -5.54
C LYS A 192 -10.34 -15.86 -6.91
N TRP A 193 -9.25 -15.17 -7.23
CA TRP A 193 -8.47 -15.33 -8.45
C TRP A 193 -7.02 -15.60 -8.12
N PRO A 194 -6.36 -16.55 -8.78
CA PRO A 194 -4.91 -16.69 -8.71
C PRO A 194 -4.21 -15.39 -9.11
N VAL A 195 -3.24 -14.98 -8.31
CA VAL A 195 -2.48 -13.73 -8.52
C VAL A 195 -1.87 -13.65 -9.91
N ILE A 196 -1.38 -14.78 -10.44
CA ILE A 196 -0.79 -14.83 -11.78
C ILE A 196 -1.73 -14.31 -12.87
N TYR A 197 -3.02 -14.66 -12.82
CA TYR A 197 -3.98 -14.20 -13.83
C TYR A 197 -4.26 -12.71 -13.69
N LEU A 198 -4.41 -12.23 -12.46
CA LEU A 198 -4.63 -10.81 -12.20
C LEU A 198 -3.41 -9.98 -12.64
N ALA A 199 -2.21 -10.36 -12.19
CA ALA A 199 -0.99 -9.63 -12.46
C ALA A 199 -0.67 -9.60 -13.97
N LEU A 200 -0.78 -10.74 -14.65
CA LEU A 200 -0.54 -10.79 -16.11
C LEU A 200 -1.60 -10.05 -16.90
N PHE A 201 -2.88 -10.10 -16.47
CA PHE A 201 -3.95 -9.35 -17.12
C PHE A 201 -3.69 -7.84 -17.03
N TYR A 202 -3.45 -7.31 -15.83
CA TYR A 202 -3.20 -5.88 -15.64
C TYR A 202 -1.90 -5.44 -16.32
N PHE A 203 -0.82 -6.23 -16.20
CA PHE A 203 0.44 -5.94 -16.88
C PHE A 203 0.27 -5.92 -18.40
N GLY A 204 -0.39 -6.93 -18.97
CA GLY A 204 -0.66 -7.01 -20.42
C GLY A 204 -1.51 -5.85 -20.93
N MET A 205 -2.52 -5.44 -20.16
CA MET A 205 -3.33 -4.26 -20.47
C MET A 205 -2.50 -2.98 -20.49
N GLU A 206 -1.57 -2.80 -19.54
CA GLU A 206 -0.69 -1.63 -19.53
C GLU A 206 0.32 -1.64 -20.66
N VAL A 207 0.89 -2.79 -21.03
CA VAL A 207 1.75 -2.93 -22.20
C VAL A 207 0.98 -2.56 -23.47
N PHE A 208 -0.24 -3.07 -23.64
CA PHE A 208 -1.08 -2.75 -24.78
C PHE A 208 -1.41 -1.25 -24.86
N ARG A 209 -1.79 -0.64 -23.73
CA ARG A 209 -2.09 0.80 -23.67
C ARG A 209 -0.85 1.65 -23.88
N ALA A 210 0.30 1.28 -23.31
CA ALA A 210 1.56 1.97 -23.60
C ALA A 210 1.92 1.90 -25.08
N TYR A 211 1.72 0.74 -25.72
CA TYR A 211 1.92 0.59 -27.16
C TYR A 211 0.99 1.49 -27.97
N THR A 212 -0.30 1.55 -27.65
CA THR A 212 -1.25 2.42 -28.37
C THR A 212 -0.95 3.91 -28.16
N THR A 213 -0.53 4.29 -26.96
CA THR A 213 -0.18 5.68 -26.64
C THR A 213 1.11 6.11 -27.34
N ILE A 214 2.18 5.32 -27.22
CA ILE A 214 3.51 5.69 -27.74
C ILE A 214 3.64 5.26 -29.22
N GLY A 215 3.29 4.02 -29.53
CA GLY A 215 3.50 3.44 -30.87
C GLY A 215 2.50 3.90 -31.91
N LEU A 216 1.25 4.15 -31.51
CA LEU A 216 0.18 4.62 -32.40
C LEU A 216 -0.17 6.11 -32.18
N ASN A 217 0.60 6.81 -31.34
CA ASN A 217 0.41 8.24 -31.04
C ASN A 217 -1.03 8.61 -30.62
N GLN A 218 -1.65 7.75 -29.81
CA GLN A 218 -2.99 7.99 -29.24
C GLN A 218 -2.87 8.78 -27.95
N ALA A 219 -3.80 9.73 -27.73
CA ALA A 219 -3.85 10.47 -26.47
C ALA A 219 -4.22 9.54 -25.30
N SER A 220 -3.57 9.71 -24.16
CA SER A 220 -3.90 9.03 -22.91
C SER A 220 -3.63 9.96 -21.73
N ASP A 221 -4.60 10.01 -20.80
CA ASP A 221 -4.46 10.72 -19.52
C ASP A 221 -3.81 9.84 -18.44
N VAL A 222 -3.40 8.61 -18.79
CA VAL A 222 -2.84 7.64 -17.85
C VAL A 222 -1.35 7.46 -18.08
N ALA A 223 -0.59 7.46 -17.00
CA ALA A 223 0.86 7.28 -17.02
C ALA A 223 1.26 5.80 -17.10
N HIS A 224 1.02 5.15 -18.26
CA HIS A 224 1.28 3.71 -18.46
C HIS A 224 2.71 3.30 -18.13
N MET A 225 3.70 4.14 -18.47
CA MET A 225 5.10 3.85 -18.13
C MET A 225 5.36 3.86 -16.62
N ALA A 226 4.60 4.64 -15.83
CA ALA A 226 4.67 4.58 -14.38
C ALA A 226 4.15 3.25 -13.83
N HIS A 227 3.07 2.73 -14.39
CA HIS A 227 2.52 1.42 -14.00
C HIS A 227 3.50 0.29 -14.30
N LEU A 228 4.03 0.24 -15.53
CA LEU A 228 5.01 -0.76 -15.95
C LEU A 228 6.30 -0.67 -15.14
N GLY A 229 6.81 0.54 -14.90
CA GLY A 229 8.02 0.78 -14.10
C GLY A 229 7.87 0.30 -12.66
N GLY A 230 6.75 0.63 -12.01
CA GLY A 230 6.43 0.16 -10.67
C GLY A 230 6.34 -1.36 -10.58
N PHE A 231 5.62 -1.98 -11.52
CA PHE A 231 5.47 -3.43 -11.60
C PHE A 231 6.83 -4.13 -11.76
N VAL A 232 7.62 -3.73 -12.75
CA VAL A 232 8.92 -4.34 -13.06
C VAL A 232 9.92 -4.16 -11.93
N ALA A 233 10.00 -2.95 -11.36
CA ALA A 233 10.92 -2.67 -10.25
C ALA A 233 10.62 -3.58 -9.05
N ALA A 234 9.37 -3.69 -8.64
CA ALA A 234 9.00 -4.52 -7.51
C ALA A 234 9.12 -6.03 -7.81
N TYR A 235 8.82 -6.47 -9.05
CA TYR A 235 9.03 -7.85 -9.48
C TYR A 235 10.50 -8.28 -9.36
N ILE A 236 11.41 -7.45 -9.88
CA ILE A 236 12.85 -7.75 -9.89
C ILE A 236 13.44 -7.69 -8.48
N LEU A 237 13.02 -6.72 -7.65
CA LEU A 237 13.63 -6.48 -6.34
C LEU A 237 13.01 -7.32 -5.21
N LEU A 238 11.86 -7.98 -5.46
CA LEU A 238 11.21 -8.78 -4.41
C LEU A 238 12.12 -9.84 -3.79
N PRO A 239 12.92 -10.63 -4.54
CA PRO A 239 13.77 -11.66 -3.93
C PRO A 239 14.77 -11.11 -2.90
N ILE A 240 15.22 -9.86 -3.11
CA ILE A 240 16.12 -9.17 -2.18
C ILE A 240 15.34 -8.72 -0.93
N VAL A 241 14.18 -8.08 -1.14
CA VAL A 241 13.34 -7.56 -0.06
C VAL A 241 12.78 -8.69 0.81
N ALA A 242 12.36 -9.79 0.20
CA ALA A 242 11.75 -10.92 0.90
C ALA A 242 12.76 -11.78 1.67
N LYS A 243 14.06 -11.60 1.45
CA LYS A 243 15.11 -12.40 2.13
C LYS A 243 14.96 -12.33 3.66
N GLY A 244 14.91 -13.50 4.30
CA GLY A 244 14.67 -13.62 5.74
C GLY A 244 13.27 -13.19 6.20
N GLY A 245 12.31 -13.16 5.28
CA GLY A 245 10.90 -12.89 5.57
C GLY A 245 10.18 -14.08 6.21
N PRO A 246 8.94 -13.87 6.67
CA PRO A 246 8.17 -14.90 7.36
C PRO A 246 7.78 -16.09 6.47
N TYR A 247 7.65 -15.87 5.15
CA TYR A 247 7.28 -16.90 4.19
C TYR A 247 8.32 -17.07 3.09
N ALA A 248 8.58 -18.31 2.68
CA ALA A 248 9.45 -18.59 1.55
C ALA A 248 8.76 -18.24 0.24
N LEU A 249 9.54 -17.76 -0.74
CA LEU A 249 9.04 -17.50 -2.09
C LEU A 249 8.61 -18.80 -2.78
N GLY A 250 7.49 -18.75 -3.49
CA GLY A 250 6.97 -19.90 -4.26
C GLY A 250 6.26 -20.98 -3.44
N VAL A 251 6.20 -20.87 -2.12
CA VAL A 251 5.51 -21.85 -1.27
C VAL A 251 4.06 -21.41 -1.05
N GLU A 252 3.12 -22.14 -1.64
CA GLU A 252 1.71 -21.79 -1.72
C GLU A 252 0.96 -21.97 -0.39
N ASP A 253 1.17 -23.11 0.27
CA ASP A 253 0.56 -23.46 1.57
C ASP A 253 1.54 -23.27 2.73
N GLY A 254 2.58 -22.48 2.50
CA GLY A 254 3.66 -22.32 3.44
C GLY A 254 3.19 -21.61 4.70
N GLY A 255 3.05 -22.39 5.73
CA GLY A 255 3.31 -21.87 7.06
C GLY A 255 4.64 -21.12 7.06
N PRO A 256 4.92 -20.33 8.10
CA PRO A 256 6.13 -19.54 8.19
C PRO A 256 7.37 -20.39 7.90
N THR A 257 8.33 -19.84 7.17
CA THR A 257 9.59 -20.51 6.88
C THR A 257 10.20 -21.03 8.17
N ASN A 258 10.45 -22.34 8.24
CA ASN A 258 11.19 -22.96 9.33
C ASN A 258 12.64 -22.45 9.36
N SER A 259 12.83 -21.16 9.63
CA SER A 259 14.14 -20.64 9.99
C SER A 259 14.52 -21.21 11.36
N SER A 260 15.81 -21.38 11.60
CA SER A 260 16.30 -21.87 12.91
C SER A 260 15.76 -21.04 14.09
N SER A 261 15.45 -19.76 13.88
CA SER A 261 14.83 -18.87 14.86
C SER A 261 13.35 -19.19 15.13
N GLU A 262 12.62 -19.68 14.12
CA GLU A 262 11.21 -20.07 14.27
C GLU A 262 11.06 -21.45 14.88
N ARG A 263 11.91 -22.40 14.53
CA ARG A 263 12.01 -23.68 15.27
C ARG A 263 12.31 -23.41 16.74
N SER A 264 13.19 -22.47 17.05
CA SER A 264 13.47 -22.07 18.42
C SER A 264 12.24 -21.43 19.09
N ARG A 265 11.49 -20.55 18.40
CA ARG A 265 10.24 -19.96 18.93
C ARG A 265 9.13 -21.00 19.09
N LEU A 266 8.92 -21.89 18.11
CA LEU A 266 7.96 -23.00 18.20
C LEU A 266 8.33 -23.96 19.33
N ASN A 267 9.60 -24.29 19.51
CA ASN A 267 10.07 -25.10 20.61
C ASN A 267 9.90 -24.39 21.96
N GLN A 268 10.11 -23.07 22.00
CA GLN A 268 9.88 -22.26 23.19
C GLN A 268 8.38 -22.15 23.53
N ILE A 269 7.51 -22.00 22.51
CA ILE A 269 6.05 -22.04 22.71
C ILE A 269 5.62 -23.44 23.13
N LYS A 270 6.14 -24.52 22.51
CA LYS A 270 5.89 -25.91 22.93
C LYS A 270 6.34 -26.16 24.36
N SER A 271 7.53 -25.69 24.77
CA SER A 271 8.00 -25.87 26.15
C SER A 271 7.12 -25.13 27.14
N VAL A 272 6.72 -23.87 26.83
CA VAL A 272 5.79 -23.10 27.69
C VAL A 272 4.42 -23.76 27.75
N MET A 273 3.91 -24.31 26.64
CA MET A 273 2.63 -25.06 26.63
C MET A 273 2.72 -26.36 27.40
N ILE A 274 3.86 -27.08 27.34
CA ILE A 274 4.11 -28.29 28.11
C ILE A 274 4.22 -27.94 29.59
N ASP A 275 4.96 -26.90 29.96
CA ASP A 275 5.04 -26.42 31.35
C ASP A 275 3.68 -25.98 31.89
N MET A 276 2.88 -25.28 31.08
CA MET A 276 1.49 -24.94 31.45
C MET A 276 0.61 -26.17 31.58
N SER A 277 0.79 -27.20 30.74
CA SER A 277 0.02 -28.46 30.82
C SER A 277 0.42 -29.32 32.02
N GLN A 278 1.68 -29.26 32.43
CA GLN A 278 2.21 -29.96 33.59
C GLN A 278 1.95 -29.19 34.90
N ALA A 279 1.98 -27.86 34.87
CA ALA A 279 1.65 -26.98 36.00
C ALA A 279 0.16 -26.99 36.36
N VAL A 280 -0.70 -27.38 35.41
CA VAL A 280 -2.14 -27.53 35.60
C VAL A 280 -2.46 -29.00 35.89
N ASP A 281 -2.05 -29.51 37.06
CA ASP A 281 -2.66 -30.74 37.56
C ASP A 281 -4.20 -30.51 37.70
N PRO A 282 -5.00 -31.59 37.69
CA PRO A 282 -6.45 -31.48 37.75
C PRO A 282 -6.97 -30.69 38.95
N TRP A 283 -6.16 -30.54 39.99
CA TRP A 283 -6.48 -29.78 41.22
C TRP A 283 -6.22 -28.28 41.02
N THR A 284 -5.11 -27.91 40.41
CA THR A 284 -4.76 -26.50 40.12
C THR A 284 -5.67 -25.94 39.03
N ALA A 285 -6.06 -26.74 38.00
CA ALA A 285 -7.04 -26.38 36.99
C ALA A 285 -8.43 -26.08 37.55
N ARG A 286 -8.86 -26.80 38.62
CA ARG A 286 -10.12 -26.52 39.35
C ARG A 286 -10.06 -25.21 40.14
N LYS A 287 -8.89 -24.86 40.66
CA LYS A 287 -8.69 -23.58 41.40
C LYS A 287 -8.64 -22.37 40.47
N MET A 288 -8.20 -22.56 39.24
CA MET A 288 -8.06 -21.45 38.28
C MET A 288 -9.31 -21.25 37.39
N ASP A 289 -10.36 -22.04 37.61
CA ASP A 289 -11.66 -21.96 36.89
C ASP A 289 -11.56 -21.87 35.36
N ILE A 290 -10.59 -22.63 34.80
CA ILE A 290 -10.39 -22.66 33.34
C ILE A 290 -11.54 -23.47 32.72
N PRO A 291 -12.38 -22.84 31.87
CA PRO A 291 -13.51 -23.50 31.25
C PRO A 291 -13.10 -24.74 30.43
N ARG A 292 -13.89 -25.83 30.49
CA ARG A 292 -13.61 -27.09 29.77
C ARG A 292 -13.48 -26.90 28.26
N ASN A 293 -14.22 -25.96 27.67
CA ASN A 293 -14.16 -25.62 26.26
C ASN A 293 -12.83 -25.01 25.80
N ILE A 294 -11.97 -24.56 26.74
CA ILE A 294 -10.62 -24.07 26.43
C ILE A 294 -9.60 -25.18 26.75
N ARG A 295 -9.80 -25.91 27.83
CA ARG A 295 -8.89 -26.98 28.29
C ARG A 295 -8.87 -28.21 27.38
N ASP A 296 -10.03 -28.65 26.90
CA ASP A 296 -10.15 -29.90 26.16
C ASP A 296 -9.63 -29.78 24.70
N PRO A 297 -9.84 -28.68 23.95
CA PRO A 297 -9.17 -28.44 22.67
C PRO A 297 -7.64 -28.32 22.77
N LEU A 298 -7.12 -27.69 23.84
CA LEU A 298 -5.67 -27.61 24.08
C LEU A 298 -5.03 -28.99 24.31
N ARG A 299 -5.71 -29.89 25.03
CA ARG A 299 -5.27 -31.26 25.23
C ARG A 299 -5.26 -32.08 23.94
N SER A 300 -6.26 -31.95 23.08
CA SER A 300 -6.31 -32.64 21.79
C SER A 300 -5.24 -32.14 20.83
N LEU A 301 -4.95 -30.82 20.82
CA LEU A 301 -3.87 -30.22 20.04
C LEU A 301 -2.47 -30.70 20.49
N LEU A 302 -2.26 -30.85 21.80
CA LEU A 302 -0.99 -31.35 22.35
C LEU A 302 -0.82 -32.86 22.06
N ALA A 303 -1.89 -33.65 22.14
CA ALA A 303 -1.85 -35.07 21.81
C ALA A 303 -1.58 -35.32 20.31
N SER A 304 -2.12 -34.48 19.40
CA SER A 304 -1.85 -34.58 17.97
C SER A 304 -0.46 -34.09 17.56
N ALA A 305 0.21 -33.32 18.42
CA ALA A 305 1.59 -32.86 18.18
C ALA A 305 2.67 -33.85 18.58
N ASP A 306 2.31 -34.88 19.34
CA ASP A 306 3.21 -35.96 19.81
C ASP A 306 3.20 -37.23 18.92
N GLU A 307 2.36 -37.31 17.88
CA GLU A 307 2.45 -38.38 16.91
C GLU A 307 3.70 -38.18 16.03
N PRO A 308 4.64 -39.16 16.00
CA PRO A 308 5.79 -39.08 15.12
C PRO A 308 5.29 -39.16 13.67
N ASP A 309 5.77 -38.20 12.86
CA ASP A 309 5.50 -38.10 11.43
C ASP A 309 6.02 -39.38 10.72
N THR A 310 5.13 -40.36 10.56
CA THR A 310 5.38 -41.58 9.80
C THR A 310 4.89 -41.40 8.38
N ARG A 311 5.52 -40.52 7.63
CA ARG A 311 5.49 -40.55 6.15
C ARG A 311 6.79 -40.04 5.55
#